data_12970ae97a4f7addb8f68568ae4fb75e
#
_entry.id   12970ae97a4f7addb8f68568ae4fb75e
#
_cell.length_a   1.000
_cell.length_b   1.000
_cell.length_c   1.000
_cell.angle_alpha   90.00
_cell.angle_beta   90.00
_cell.angle_gamma   90.00
#
_symmetry.space_group_name_H-M   'P 1'
#
loop_
_entity.id
_entity.type
_entity.pdbx_description
1 polymer ?
#
loop_
_entity_poly.entity_id
_entity_poly.type
_entity_poly.pdbx_seq_one_letter_code
_entity_poly.pdbx_strand_id
1 'polypeptide(L)'
;FNFLAIWSAKKVKARPISLLVALSALTMVCSAFLDNVTTVLLTVPITFSITAQLKVDVKPYLISQILASNIGGTATLIGDPPNIMIGSAVGLNFMDFLANLSGIAVLIFILVELVLIAIYGKELHTQPDLQEKVMRLNAKSQIANPALLKKCLFVIALTIGLFVVHGYLGLQTATAALSGAGLLLLITYTRNEGMITKVLSKIEWTAIFFFAGLFVLVGALVETGVIK
;
A
#
# COMPACT_ATOMS: atom_id res chain seq x y z
N PHE A 1 0.94 10.17 -2.67
CA PHE A 1 2.15 9.33 -2.87
C PHE A 1 3.34 10.16 -3.35
N ASN A 2 3.24 10.97 -4.41
CA ASN A 2 4.33 11.81 -4.90
C ASN A 2 4.96 12.66 -3.78
N PHE A 3 4.13 13.30 -2.97
CA PHE A 3 4.59 14.06 -1.80
C PHE A 3 5.40 13.19 -0.85
N LEU A 4 4.87 12.00 -0.48
CA LEU A 4 5.50 11.11 0.50
C LEU A 4 6.86 10.58 -0.01
N ALA A 5 6.94 10.19 -1.28
CA ALA A 5 8.17 9.66 -1.85
C ALA A 5 9.26 10.74 -1.99
N ILE A 6 8.90 11.96 -2.45
CA ILE A 6 9.86 13.07 -2.50
C ILE A 6 10.27 13.50 -1.09
N TRP A 7 9.33 13.54 -0.14
CA TRP A 7 9.64 13.83 1.25
C TRP A 7 10.59 12.80 1.85
N SER A 8 10.34 11.49 1.62
CA SER A 8 11.22 10.40 2.05
C SER A 8 12.61 10.52 1.43
N ALA A 9 12.69 10.79 0.11
CA ALA A 9 13.95 10.99 -0.58
C ALA A 9 14.76 12.15 0.02
N LYS A 10 14.11 13.26 0.33
CA LYS A 10 14.76 14.42 0.99
C LYS A 10 15.23 14.07 2.40
N LYS A 11 14.44 13.33 3.19
CA LYS A 11 14.80 12.93 4.55
C LYS A 11 16.08 12.09 4.59
N VAL A 12 16.30 11.24 3.59
CA VAL A 12 17.50 10.42 3.45
C VAL A 12 18.61 11.09 2.61
N LYS A 13 18.48 12.43 2.33
CA LYS A 13 19.43 13.22 1.54
C LYS A 13 19.69 12.65 0.14
N ALA A 14 18.69 12.00 -0.44
CA ALA A 14 18.75 11.34 -1.75
C ALA A 14 19.96 10.39 -1.93
N ARG A 15 20.49 9.82 -0.86
CA ARG A 15 21.57 8.82 -0.90
C ARG A 15 20.99 7.51 -1.47
N PRO A 16 21.56 6.90 -2.52
CA PRO A 16 20.96 5.79 -3.23
C PRO A 16 20.54 4.61 -2.35
N ILE A 17 21.42 4.11 -1.48
CA ILE A 17 21.11 2.98 -0.57
C ILE A 17 20.02 3.37 0.43
N SER A 18 20.13 4.54 1.06
CA SER A 18 19.13 5.00 2.01
C SER A 18 17.78 5.29 1.34
N LEU A 19 17.81 5.70 0.08
CA LEU A 19 16.62 5.92 -0.74
C LEU A 19 15.92 4.59 -1.06
N LEU A 20 16.67 3.53 -1.38
CA LEU A 20 16.14 2.20 -1.59
C LEU A 20 15.32 1.77 -0.37
N VAL A 21 15.93 1.78 0.82
CA VAL A 21 15.25 1.41 2.06
C VAL A 21 14.06 2.34 2.37
N ALA A 22 14.19 3.64 2.14
CA ALA A 22 13.12 4.60 2.45
C ALA A 22 11.88 4.43 1.54
N LEU A 23 12.10 4.20 0.23
CA LEU A 23 11.00 3.97 -0.71
C LEU A 23 10.34 2.61 -0.47
N SER A 24 11.11 1.58 -0.17
CA SER A 24 10.59 0.25 0.17
C SER A 24 9.82 0.26 1.48
N ALA A 25 10.34 0.92 2.52
CA ALA A 25 9.63 1.07 3.78
C ALA A 25 8.30 1.85 3.61
N LEU A 26 8.31 2.91 2.80
CA LEU A 26 7.09 3.62 2.43
C LEU A 26 6.10 2.70 1.73
N THR A 27 6.57 1.90 0.77
CA THR A 27 5.74 0.93 0.04
C THR A 27 5.18 -0.13 0.98
N MET A 28 5.99 -0.71 1.87
CA MET A 28 5.57 -1.67 2.88
C MET A 28 4.44 -1.12 3.76
N VAL A 29 4.63 0.08 4.33
CA VAL A 29 3.63 0.71 5.20
C VAL A 29 2.34 1.02 4.45
N CYS A 30 2.44 1.51 3.22
CA CYS A 30 1.25 1.79 2.40
C CYS A 30 0.50 0.50 2.05
N SER A 31 1.23 -0.57 1.72
CA SER A 31 0.65 -1.86 1.34
C SER A 31 -0.01 -2.60 2.51
N ALA A 32 0.36 -2.28 3.75
CA ALA A 32 -0.36 -2.80 4.92
C ALA A 32 -1.82 -2.31 5.00
N PHE A 33 -2.16 -1.22 4.30
CA PHE A 33 -3.51 -0.60 4.32
C PHE A 33 -4.14 -0.49 2.94
N LEU A 34 -3.38 -0.75 1.88
CA LEU A 34 -3.82 -0.72 0.50
C LEU A 34 -3.39 -2.04 -0.15
N ASP A 35 -4.11 -2.45 -1.17
CA ASP A 35 -3.72 -3.58 -2.01
C ASP A 35 -2.28 -3.42 -2.53
N ASN A 36 -1.53 -4.53 -2.56
CA ASN A 36 -0.12 -4.57 -2.93
C ASN A 36 0.11 -4.08 -4.38
N VAL A 37 -0.74 -4.48 -5.32
CA VAL A 37 -0.64 -4.07 -6.74
C VAL A 37 -0.87 -2.57 -6.88
N THR A 38 -1.94 -2.06 -6.28
CA THR A 38 -2.26 -0.62 -6.27
C THR A 38 -1.13 0.20 -5.65
N THR A 39 -0.55 -0.27 -4.55
CA THR A 39 0.57 0.41 -3.88
C THR A 39 1.79 0.51 -4.80
N VAL A 40 2.15 -0.58 -5.49
CA VAL A 40 3.27 -0.58 -6.45
C VAL A 40 2.98 0.35 -7.63
N LEU A 41 1.77 0.29 -8.22
CA LEU A 41 1.38 1.17 -9.33
C LEU A 41 1.46 2.67 -8.96
N LEU A 42 1.23 3.02 -7.68
CA LEU A 42 1.32 4.40 -7.21
C LEU A 42 2.73 4.85 -6.88
N THR A 43 3.61 3.94 -6.43
CA THR A 43 4.98 4.29 -6.00
C THR A 43 6.00 4.20 -7.12
N VAL A 44 5.85 3.28 -8.07
CA VAL A 44 6.78 3.03 -9.16
C VAL A 44 7.03 4.25 -10.06
N PRO A 45 6.03 5.00 -10.55
CA PRO A 45 6.27 6.16 -11.41
C PRO A 45 7.19 7.21 -10.78
N ILE A 46 7.10 7.38 -9.46
CA ILE A 46 7.93 8.35 -8.74
C ILE A 46 9.33 7.80 -8.56
N THR A 47 9.46 6.51 -8.30
CA THR A 47 10.75 5.81 -8.24
C THR A 47 11.51 6.00 -9.53
N PHE A 48 10.87 5.79 -10.69
CA PHE A 48 11.46 6.10 -12.00
C PHE A 48 11.93 7.56 -12.11
N SER A 49 11.11 8.49 -11.67
CA SER A 49 11.45 9.91 -11.75
C SER A 49 12.68 10.26 -10.88
N ILE A 50 12.75 9.73 -9.66
CA ILE A 50 13.86 10.01 -8.75
C ILE A 50 15.14 9.31 -9.19
N THR A 51 15.08 8.02 -9.56
CA THR A 51 16.25 7.25 -10.01
C THR A 51 16.85 7.80 -11.30
N ALA A 52 15.99 8.24 -12.24
CA ALA A 52 16.45 8.92 -13.46
C ALA A 52 17.21 10.22 -13.16
N GLN A 53 16.75 11.02 -12.19
CA GLN A 53 17.45 12.23 -11.77
C GLN A 53 18.79 11.92 -11.09
N LEU A 54 18.87 10.85 -10.33
CA LEU A 54 20.09 10.39 -9.66
C LEU A 54 21.02 9.63 -10.60
N LYS A 55 20.57 9.28 -11.81
CA LYS A 55 21.28 8.42 -12.77
C LYS A 55 21.73 7.08 -12.18
N VAL A 56 20.87 6.46 -11.39
CA VAL A 56 21.07 5.12 -10.81
C VAL A 56 20.14 4.11 -11.50
N ASP A 57 20.54 2.84 -11.51
CA ASP A 57 19.66 1.77 -12.01
C ASP A 57 18.39 1.67 -11.16
N VAL A 58 17.25 1.64 -11.82
CA VAL A 58 15.94 1.56 -11.18
C VAL A 58 15.60 0.15 -10.69
N LYS A 59 16.19 -0.89 -11.29
CA LYS A 59 15.85 -2.29 -11.02
C LYS A 59 15.91 -2.68 -9.54
N PRO A 60 16.99 -2.34 -8.78
CA PRO A 60 17.05 -2.67 -7.35
C PRO A 60 15.87 -2.07 -6.57
N TYR A 61 15.48 -0.84 -6.90
CA TYR A 61 14.36 -0.15 -6.24
C TYR A 61 13.03 -0.83 -6.55
N LEU A 62 12.80 -1.23 -7.80
CA LEU A 62 11.56 -1.90 -8.19
C LEU A 62 11.45 -3.28 -7.52
N ILE A 63 12.52 -4.06 -7.52
CA ILE A 63 12.56 -5.37 -6.85
C ILE A 63 12.26 -5.21 -5.36
N SER A 64 12.94 -4.26 -4.70
CA SER A 64 12.71 -3.99 -3.29
C SER A 64 11.27 -3.55 -3.01
N GLN A 65 10.70 -2.65 -3.80
CA GLN A 65 9.31 -2.21 -3.63
C GLN A 65 8.29 -3.32 -3.87
N ILE A 66 8.49 -4.20 -4.86
CA ILE A 66 7.62 -5.35 -5.11
C ILE A 66 7.65 -6.31 -3.91
N LEU A 67 8.85 -6.64 -3.41
CA LEU A 67 8.98 -7.49 -2.22
C LEU A 67 8.37 -6.82 -0.98
N ALA A 68 8.66 -5.54 -0.77
CA ALA A 68 8.14 -4.76 0.35
C ALA A 68 6.60 -4.63 0.32
N SER A 69 5.99 -4.53 -0.87
CA SER A 69 4.53 -4.46 -0.98
C SER A 69 3.87 -5.77 -0.56
N ASN A 70 4.40 -6.91 -0.97
CA ASN A 70 3.89 -8.22 -0.55
C ASN A 70 4.09 -8.45 0.96
N ILE A 71 5.27 -8.12 1.48
CA ILE A 71 5.56 -8.22 2.91
C ILE A 71 4.62 -7.32 3.73
N GLY A 72 4.41 -6.07 3.28
CA GLY A 72 3.48 -5.13 3.93
C GLY A 72 2.04 -5.60 3.88
N GLY A 73 1.60 -6.14 2.74
CA GLY A 73 0.26 -6.69 2.56
C GLY A 73 -0.05 -7.83 3.52
N THR A 74 0.93 -8.70 3.81
CA THR A 74 0.73 -9.80 4.77
C THR A 74 0.62 -9.35 6.22
N ALA A 75 1.05 -8.13 6.55
CA ALA A 75 1.08 -7.64 7.94
C ALA A 75 -0.29 -7.35 8.54
N THR A 76 -1.32 -7.15 7.72
CA THR A 76 -2.67 -6.81 8.19
C THR A 76 -3.75 -7.63 7.49
N LEU A 77 -4.94 -7.63 8.07
CA LEU A 77 -6.10 -8.31 7.49
C LEU A 77 -6.50 -7.76 6.11
N ILE A 78 -6.31 -6.46 5.88
CA ILE A 78 -6.82 -5.74 4.69
C ILE A 78 -5.76 -5.50 3.62
N GLY A 79 -4.50 -5.79 3.90
CA GLY A 79 -3.39 -5.49 2.98
C GLY A 79 -3.30 -6.45 1.79
N ASP A 80 -3.91 -7.64 1.90
CA ASP A 80 -3.90 -8.63 0.82
C ASP A 80 -5.21 -9.43 0.82
N PRO A 81 -5.85 -9.69 -0.35
CA PRO A 81 -7.08 -10.46 -0.46
C PRO A 81 -7.08 -11.83 0.25
N PRO A 82 -6.03 -12.65 0.18
CA PRO A 82 -5.98 -13.92 0.91
C PRO A 82 -6.15 -13.77 2.43
N ASN A 83 -5.63 -12.69 3.02
CA ASN A 83 -5.78 -12.44 4.45
C ASN A 83 -7.24 -12.16 4.83
N ILE A 84 -7.96 -11.40 3.98
CA ILE A 84 -9.39 -11.15 4.16
C ILE A 84 -10.17 -12.48 4.12
N MET A 85 -9.82 -13.35 3.17
CA MET A 85 -10.46 -14.66 3.01
C MET A 85 -10.23 -15.54 4.25
N ILE A 86 -8.98 -15.68 4.68
CA ILE A 86 -8.59 -16.49 5.85
C ILE A 86 -9.27 -15.91 7.09
N GLY A 87 -9.14 -14.61 7.32
CA GLY A 87 -9.72 -13.95 8.48
C GLY A 87 -11.24 -14.13 8.56
N SER A 88 -11.94 -14.00 7.42
CA SER A 88 -13.38 -14.23 7.37
C SER A 88 -13.76 -15.68 7.63
N ALA A 89 -13.02 -16.65 7.09
CA ALA A 89 -13.31 -18.08 7.24
C ALA A 89 -13.07 -18.58 8.67
N VAL A 90 -12.06 -18.05 9.37
CA VAL A 90 -11.67 -18.50 10.73
C VAL A 90 -12.15 -17.54 11.83
N GLY A 91 -12.79 -16.43 11.47
CA GLY A 91 -13.30 -15.45 12.44
C GLY A 91 -12.21 -14.58 13.08
N LEU A 92 -11.07 -14.39 12.41
CA LEU A 92 -10.00 -13.51 12.88
C LEU A 92 -10.32 -12.06 12.56
N ASN A 93 -9.97 -11.16 13.45
CA ASN A 93 -10.16 -9.74 13.30
C ASN A 93 -8.86 -9.01 12.87
N PHE A 94 -8.96 -7.72 12.60
CA PHE A 94 -7.82 -6.90 12.17
C PHE A 94 -6.67 -6.90 13.19
N MET A 95 -6.98 -6.86 14.48
CA MET A 95 -5.97 -6.84 15.55
C MET A 95 -5.25 -8.17 15.69
N ASP A 96 -5.92 -9.29 15.39
CA ASP A 96 -5.28 -10.61 15.40
C ASP A 96 -4.17 -10.69 14.37
N PHE A 97 -4.43 -10.20 13.15
CA PHE A 97 -3.40 -10.11 12.09
C PHE A 97 -2.29 -9.15 12.49
N LEU A 98 -2.63 -7.94 12.90
CA LEU A 98 -1.65 -6.92 13.24
C LEU A 98 -0.73 -7.38 14.37
N ALA A 99 -1.26 -7.95 15.44
CA ALA A 99 -0.48 -8.39 16.61
C ALA A 99 0.43 -9.58 16.30
N ASN A 100 -0.02 -10.52 15.46
CA ASN A 100 0.72 -11.76 15.21
C ASN A 100 1.65 -11.68 14.00
N LEU A 101 1.28 -10.94 12.95
CA LEU A 101 2.03 -10.94 11.69
C LEU A 101 2.91 -9.71 11.48
N SER A 102 2.56 -8.54 12.04
CA SER A 102 3.32 -7.30 11.77
C SER A 102 4.79 -7.39 12.22
N GLY A 103 5.07 -8.00 13.36
CA GLY A 103 6.43 -8.18 13.86
C GLY A 103 7.27 -9.09 12.94
N ILE A 104 6.66 -10.17 12.46
CA ILE A 104 7.30 -11.10 11.51
C ILE A 104 7.52 -10.41 10.17
N ALA A 105 6.55 -9.66 9.67
CA ALA A 105 6.66 -8.89 8.43
C ALA A 105 7.81 -7.87 8.49
N VAL A 106 7.92 -7.13 9.60
CA VAL A 106 9.05 -6.19 9.81
C VAL A 106 10.39 -6.92 9.82
N LEU A 107 10.49 -8.07 10.49
CA LEU A 107 11.72 -8.87 10.50
C LEU A 107 12.10 -9.32 9.08
N ILE A 108 11.15 -9.87 8.34
CA ILE A 108 11.37 -10.32 6.95
C ILE A 108 11.79 -9.13 6.08
N PHE A 109 11.12 -7.97 6.21
CA PHE A 109 11.49 -6.76 5.49
C PHE A 109 12.95 -6.36 5.73
N ILE A 110 13.37 -6.32 6.99
CA ILE A 110 14.77 -5.98 7.35
C ILE A 110 15.74 -6.97 6.70
N LEU A 111 15.45 -8.26 6.77
CA LEU A 111 16.32 -9.29 6.17
C LEU A 111 16.40 -9.14 4.65
N VAL A 112 15.28 -8.91 3.99
CA VAL A 112 15.22 -8.69 2.53
C VAL A 112 16.01 -7.45 2.12
N GLU A 113 15.84 -6.33 2.85
CA GLU A 113 16.59 -5.10 2.56
C GLU A 113 18.10 -5.30 2.75
N LEU A 114 18.53 -6.02 3.79
CA LEU A 114 19.94 -6.34 4.00
C LEU A 114 20.51 -7.18 2.84
N VAL A 115 19.77 -8.17 2.36
CA VAL A 115 20.17 -8.99 1.20
C VAL A 115 20.27 -8.12 -0.06
N LEU A 116 19.27 -7.26 -0.33
CA LEU A 116 19.28 -6.39 -1.51
C LEU A 116 20.43 -5.38 -1.46
N ILE A 117 20.73 -4.83 -0.28
CA ILE A 117 21.89 -3.94 -0.08
C ILE A 117 23.19 -4.69 -0.31
N ALA A 118 23.30 -5.94 0.14
CA ALA A 118 24.50 -6.77 -0.08
C ALA A 118 24.71 -7.08 -1.58
N ILE A 119 23.64 -7.31 -2.33
CA ILE A 119 23.70 -7.61 -3.78
C ILE A 119 23.99 -6.34 -4.58
N TYR A 120 23.20 -5.28 -4.38
CA TYR A 120 23.17 -4.10 -5.24
C TYR A 120 23.91 -2.88 -4.66
N GLY A 121 24.30 -2.89 -3.41
CA GLY A 121 24.86 -1.72 -2.73
C GLY A 121 26.12 -1.16 -3.40
N LYS A 122 26.94 -2.02 -4.03
CA LYS A 122 28.14 -1.60 -4.75
C LYS A 122 27.82 -0.85 -6.06
N GLU A 123 26.66 -1.05 -6.64
CA GLU A 123 26.22 -0.43 -7.89
C GLU A 123 25.43 0.87 -7.64
N LEU A 124 24.93 1.05 -6.43
CA LEU A 124 24.08 2.18 -6.04
C LEU A 124 24.93 3.40 -5.64
N HIS A 125 25.55 4.04 -6.62
CA HIS A 125 26.34 5.26 -6.42
C HIS A 125 25.80 6.39 -7.30
N THR A 126 25.86 7.61 -6.80
CA THR A 126 25.49 8.82 -7.53
C THR A 126 26.39 9.98 -7.17
N GLN A 127 26.46 10.98 -8.02
CA GLN A 127 27.23 12.18 -7.81
C GLN A 127 26.52 13.14 -6.83
N PRO A 128 27.24 13.89 -5.98
CA PRO A 128 26.63 14.84 -5.03
C PRO A 128 25.73 15.88 -5.70
N ASP A 129 26.09 16.37 -6.88
CA ASP A 129 25.31 17.36 -7.64
C ASP A 129 23.92 16.85 -8.00
N LEU A 130 23.81 15.54 -8.31
CA LEU A 130 22.52 14.91 -8.64
C LEU A 130 21.66 14.73 -7.39
N GLN A 131 22.28 14.45 -6.24
CA GLN A 131 21.56 14.41 -4.96
C GLN A 131 20.99 15.79 -4.64
N GLU A 132 21.76 16.86 -4.86
CA GLU A 132 21.29 18.23 -4.62
C GLU A 132 20.10 18.60 -5.50
N LYS A 133 20.08 18.16 -6.78
CA LYS A 133 18.92 18.35 -7.66
C LYS A 133 17.65 17.73 -7.09
N VAL A 134 17.71 16.50 -6.58
CA VAL A 134 16.58 15.85 -5.94
C VAL A 134 16.18 16.56 -4.65
N MET A 135 17.15 17.06 -3.87
CA MET A 135 16.89 17.84 -2.65
C MET A 135 16.17 19.16 -2.93
N ARG A 136 16.35 19.74 -4.12
CA ARG A 136 15.65 20.98 -4.55
C ARG A 136 14.21 20.74 -4.99
N LEU A 137 13.78 19.49 -5.21
CA LEU A 137 12.38 19.19 -5.56
C LEU A 137 11.43 19.72 -4.49
N ASN A 138 10.34 20.34 -4.91
CA ASN A 138 9.33 20.82 -3.99
C ASN A 138 8.27 19.73 -3.75
N ALA A 139 8.36 19.03 -2.60
CA ALA A 139 7.38 18.02 -2.25
C ALA A 139 5.96 18.61 -2.11
N LYS A 140 5.82 19.80 -1.55
CA LYS A 140 4.50 20.44 -1.32
C LYS A 140 3.77 20.79 -2.61
N SER A 141 4.50 21.09 -3.70
CA SER A 141 3.87 21.36 -5.01
C SER A 141 3.16 20.14 -5.61
N GLN A 142 3.44 18.95 -5.11
CA GLN A 142 2.77 17.72 -5.53
C GLN A 142 1.37 17.54 -4.92
N ILE A 143 0.99 18.40 -4.00
CA ILE A 143 -0.35 18.38 -3.39
C ILE A 143 -1.26 19.31 -4.20
N ALA A 144 -2.00 18.73 -5.13
CA ALA A 144 -2.91 19.49 -6.00
C ALA A 144 -4.06 20.14 -5.23
N ASN A 145 -4.61 19.46 -4.22
CA ASN A 145 -5.73 19.96 -3.41
C ASN A 145 -5.52 19.63 -1.93
N PRO A 146 -4.98 20.58 -1.13
CA PRO A 146 -4.73 20.34 0.30
C PRO A 146 -6.00 20.11 1.12
N ALA A 147 -7.12 20.72 0.74
CA ALA A 147 -8.39 20.55 1.45
C ALA A 147 -8.94 19.13 1.25
N LEU A 148 -8.88 18.63 0.02
CA LEU A 148 -9.25 17.25 -0.29
C LEU A 148 -8.35 16.26 0.43
N LEU A 149 -7.04 16.50 0.43
CA LEU A 149 -6.08 15.65 1.13
C LEU A 149 -6.40 15.53 2.62
N LYS A 150 -6.72 16.64 3.30
CA LYS A 150 -7.10 16.64 4.72
C LYS A 150 -8.36 15.81 4.96
N LYS A 151 -9.39 15.96 4.12
CA LYS A 151 -10.63 15.16 4.20
C LYS A 151 -10.32 13.66 4.04
N CYS A 152 -9.53 13.31 3.02
CA CYS A 152 -9.13 11.91 2.79
C CYS A 152 -8.35 11.33 3.98
N LEU A 153 -7.35 12.05 4.49
CA LEU A 153 -6.56 11.59 5.63
C LEU A 153 -7.40 11.43 6.90
N PHE A 154 -8.35 12.35 7.14
CA PHE A 154 -9.28 12.24 8.25
C PHE A 154 -10.14 10.97 8.15
N VAL A 155 -10.75 10.73 6.99
CA VAL A 155 -11.61 9.54 6.79
C VAL A 155 -10.79 8.25 6.83
N ILE A 156 -9.58 8.22 6.26
CA ILE A 156 -8.69 7.07 6.35
C ILE A 156 -8.34 6.78 7.81
N ALA A 157 -7.96 7.79 8.60
CA ALA A 157 -7.65 7.62 10.02
C ALA A 157 -8.85 7.09 10.81
N LEU A 158 -10.06 7.61 10.52
CA LEU A 158 -11.31 7.13 11.11
C LEU A 158 -11.60 5.67 10.74
N THR A 159 -11.40 5.31 9.47
CA THR A 159 -11.61 3.93 8.98
C THR A 159 -10.62 2.96 9.60
N ILE A 160 -9.34 3.34 9.72
CA ILE A 160 -8.34 2.53 10.43
C ILE A 160 -8.73 2.39 11.91
N GLY A 161 -9.17 3.47 12.57
CA GLY A 161 -9.69 3.40 13.93
C GLY A 161 -10.88 2.43 14.05
N LEU A 162 -11.78 2.44 13.06
CA LEU A 162 -12.90 1.51 13.02
C LEU A 162 -12.43 0.06 12.80
N PHE A 163 -11.38 -0.18 12.02
CA PHE A 163 -10.76 -1.51 11.90
C PHE A 163 -10.14 -2.01 13.22
N VAL A 164 -9.64 -1.12 14.06
CA VAL A 164 -9.11 -1.52 15.38
C VAL A 164 -10.23 -1.94 16.33
N VAL A 165 -11.37 -1.26 16.28
CA VAL A 165 -12.46 -1.49 17.26
C VAL A 165 -13.59 -2.38 16.73
N HIS A 166 -13.63 -2.72 15.43
CA HIS A 166 -14.75 -3.43 14.81
C HIS A 166 -15.06 -4.77 15.49
N GLY A 167 -14.02 -5.50 15.95
CA GLY A 167 -14.19 -6.78 16.66
C GLY A 167 -14.95 -6.61 17.98
N TYR A 168 -14.68 -5.54 18.74
CA TYR A 168 -15.40 -5.24 19.97
C TYR A 168 -16.84 -4.79 19.72
N LEU A 169 -17.11 -4.20 18.55
CA LEU A 169 -18.45 -3.73 18.16
C LEU A 169 -19.28 -4.84 17.48
N GLY A 170 -18.73 -6.02 17.26
CA GLY A 170 -19.39 -7.09 16.50
C GLY A 170 -19.65 -6.75 15.03
N LEU A 171 -18.89 -5.80 14.47
CA LEU A 171 -19.01 -5.39 13.07
C LEU A 171 -18.10 -6.23 12.18
N GLN A 172 -18.55 -6.50 10.98
CA GLN A 172 -17.69 -7.11 9.95
C GLN A 172 -16.69 -6.10 9.39
N THR A 173 -15.50 -6.55 9.02
CA THR A 173 -14.45 -5.72 8.40
C THR A 173 -14.95 -5.01 7.16
N ALA A 174 -15.76 -5.70 6.32
CA ALA A 174 -16.38 -5.11 5.15
C ALA A 174 -17.28 -3.91 5.47
N THR A 175 -18.03 -3.97 6.59
CA THR A 175 -18.88 -2.86 7.05
C THR A 175 -18.04 -1.64 7.39
N ALA A 176 -16.90 -1.82 8.06
CA ALA A 176 -15.97 -0.73 8.39
C ALA A 176 -15.41 -0.07 7.12
N ALA A 177 -14.97 -0.87 6.15
CA ALA A 177 -14.43 -0.40 4.88
C ALA A 177 -15.48 0.39 4.06
N LEU A 178 -16.67 -0.20 3.88
CA LEU A 178 -17.75 0.43 3.11
C LEU A 178 -18.28 1.70 3.77
N SER A 179 -18.37 1.73 5.11
CA SER A 179 -18.76 2.94 5.85
C SER A 179 -17.75 4.06 5.63
N GLY A 180 -16.44 3.77 5.68
CA GLY A 180 -15.39 4.74 5.37
C GLY A 180 -15.45 5.25 3.94
N ALA A 181 -15.61 4.36 2.98
CA ALA A 181 -15.75 4.72 1.56
C ALA A 181 -17.00 5.59 1.31
N GLY A 182 -18.14 5.22 1.86
CA GLY A 182 -19.39 5.98 1.79
C GLY A 182 -19.24 7.36 2.41
N LEU A 183 -18.66 7.45 3.60
CA LEU A 183 -18.39 8.73 4.27
C LEU A 183 -17.47 9.63 3.44
N LEU A 184 -16.41 9.05 2.84
CA LEU A 184 -15.50 9.81 1.99
C LEU A 184 -16.23 10.35 0.76
N LEU A 185 -17.05 9.53 0.10
CA LEU A 185 -17.88 9.98 -1.02
C LEU A 185 -18.81 11.13 -0.63
N LEU A 186 -19.50 11.02 0.53
CA LEU A 186 -20.40 12.07 1.01
C LEU A 186 -19.67 13.39 1.29
N ILE A 187 -18.52 13.35 1.96
CA ILE A 187 -17.75 14.55 2.33
C ILE A 187 -17.07 15.20 1.11
N THR A 188 -16.73 14.40 0.10
CA THR A 188 -16.05 14.87 -1.12
C THR A 188 -17.00 15.12 -2.28
N TYR A 189 -18.27 14.73 -2.14
CA TYR A 189 -19.28 14.94 -3.19
C TYR A 189 -19.36 16.41 -3.58
N THR A 190 -19.08 16.67 -4.84
CA THR A 190 -19.37 17.93 -5.50
C THR A 190 -20.51 17.66 -6.46
N ARG A 191 -21.48 18.57 -6.59
CA ARG A 191 -22.67 18.43 -7.46
C ARG A 191 -22.36 18.17 -8.95
N ASN A 192 -21.22 17.56 -9.25
CA ASN A 192 -20.79 17.17 -10.58
C ASN A 192 -21.24 15.73 -10.83
N GLU A 193 -22.23 15.55 -11.71
CA GLU A 193 -22.88 14.26 -12.01
C GLU A 193 -21.90 13.15 -12.43
N GLY A 194 -20.74 13.49 -13.03
CA GLY A 194 -19.73 12.51 -13.45
C GLY A 194 -18.78 12.04 -12.34
N MET A 195 -18.81 12.62 -11.13
CA MET A 195 -17.83 12.28 -10.08
C MET A 195 -18.00 10.87 -9.55
N ILE A 196 -19.22 10.46 -9.25
CA ILE A 196 -19.53 9.12 -8.72
C ILE A 196 -19.15 8.06 -9.75
N THR A 197 -19.56 8.24 -11.00
CA THR A 197 -19.22 7.34 -12.11
C THR A 197 -17.70 7.21 -12.27
N LYS A 198 -16.96 8.31 -12.18
CA LYS A 198 -15.50 8.31 -12.26
C LYS A 198 -14.84 7.60 -11.08
N VAL A 199 -15.40 7.67 -9.89
CA VAL A 199 -14.89 6.91 -8.71
C VAL A 199 -15.21 5.44 -8.87
N LEU A 200 -16.45 5.07 -9.24
CA LEU A 200 -16.86 3.68 -9.43
C LEU A 200 -16.13 2.99 -10.58
N SER A 201 -15.75 3.73 -11.64
CA SER A 201 -14.95 3.17 -12.74
C SER A 201 -13.50 2.81 -12.35
N LYS A 202 -13.02 3.28 -11.19
CA LYS A 202 -11.71 2.91 -10.66
C LYS A 202 -11.73 1.70 -9.73
N ILE A 203 -12.90 1.15 -9.44
CA ILE A 203 -13.02 -0.10 -8.69
C ILE A 203 -12.49 -1.24 -9.57
N GLU A 204 -11.67 -2.10 -8.99
CA GLU A 204 -11.11 -3.27 -9.65
C GLU A 204 -12.15 -4.40 -9.76
N TRP A 205 -13.16 -4.20 -10.60
CA TRP A 205 -14.24 -5.16 -10.82
C TRP A 205 -13.73 -6.53 -11.23
N THR A 206 -12.64 -6.59 -11.98
CA THR A 206 -11.98 -7.84 -12.39
C THR A 206 -11.54 -8.67 -11.19
N ALA A 207 -10.92 -8.02 -10.18
CA ALA A 207 -10.51 -8.69 -8.95
C ALA A 207 -11.74 -9.19 -8.16
N ILE A 208 -12.78 -8.37 -8.03
CA ILE A 208 -14.02 -8.75 -7.33
C ILE A 208 -14.65 -10.00 -7.97
N PHE A 209 -14.84 -9.99 -9.29
CA PHE A 209 -15.43 -11.13 -9.99
C PHE A 209 -14.53 -12.36 -10.02
N PHE A 210 -13.20 -12.17 -10.07
CA PHE A 210 -12.25 -13.27 -9.96
C PHE A 210 -12.38 -13.99 -8.62
N PHE A 211 -12.37 -13.26 -7.51
CA PHE A 211 -12.53 -13.86 -6.17
C PHE A 211 -13.91 -14.46 -5.97
N ALA A 212 -14.97 -13.79 -6.44
CA ALA A 212 -16.33 -14.36 -6.39
C ALA A 212 -16.40 -15.70 -7.14
N GLY A 213 -15.84 -15.78 -8.35
CA GLY A 213 -15.77 -17.03 -9.11
C GLY A 213 -14.93 -18.11 -8.42
N LEU A 214 -13.80 -17.71 -7.82
CA LEU A 214 -12.95 -18.63 -7.06
C LEU A 214 -13.69 -19.21 -5.85
N PHE A 215 -14.44 -18.41 -5.10
CA PHE A 215 -15.26 -18.90 -3.98
C PHE A 215 -16.34 -19.89 -4.42
N VAL A 216 -17.02 -19.61 -5.54
CA VAL A 216 -18.02 -20.54 -6.09
C VAL A 216 -17.37 -21.86 -6.47
N LEU A 217 -16.21 -21.82 -7.14
CA LEU A 217 -15.48 -23.02 -7.56
C LEU A 217 -15.00 -23.83 -6.36
N VAL A 218 -14.39 -23.17 -5.36
CA VAL A 218 -13.92 -23.85 -4.13
C VAL A 218 -15.12 -24.42 -3.35
N GLY A 219 -16.22 -23.69 -3.24
CA GLY A 219 -17.45 -24.17 -2.61
C GLY A 219 -17.97 -25.43 -3.29
N ALA A 220 -18.00 -25.48 -4.62
CA ALA A 220 -18.40 -26.67 -5.37
C ALA A 220 -17.47 -27.88 -5.12
N LEU A 221 -16.15 -27.63 -5.00
CA LEU A 221 -15.19 -28.69 -4.69
C LEU A 221 -15.34 -29.25 -3.26
N VAL A 222 -15.71 -28.40 -2.31
CA VAL A 222 -16.00 -28.82 -0.92
C VAL A 222 -17.31 -29.62 -0.89
N GLU A 223 -18.38 -29.12 -1.51
CA GLU A 223 -19.69 -29.81 -1.56
C GLU A 223 -19.62 -31.16 -2.26
N THR A 224 -18.81 -31.29 -3.30
CA THR A 224 -18.58 -32.55 -4.00
C THR A 224 -17.63 -33.52 -3.29
N GLY A 225 -17.03 -33.10 -2.17
CA GLY A 225 -16.10 -33.92 -1.37
C GLY A 225 -14.71 -34.09 -1.99
N VAL A 226 -14.37 -33.33 -3.02
CA VAL A 226 -13.02 -33.34 -3.65
C VAL A 226 -12.00 -32.68 -2.71
N ILE A 227 -12.42 -31.65 -1.98
CA ILE A 227 -11.63 -31.01 -0.92
C ILE A 227 -12.33 -31.27 0.42
N LYS A 228 -11.59 -31.72 1.43
CA LYS A 228 -12.08 -31.93 2.80
C LYS A 228 -11.70 -30.79 3.69
#